data_6b9310e63c5b2d8e4bea5c582e6eb6ea
#
_entry.id   6b9310e63c5b2d8e4bea5c582e6eb6ea
#
_cell.length_a   1.000
_cell.length_b   1.000
_cell.length_c   1.000
_cell.angle_alpha   90.00
_cell.angle_beta   90.00
_cell.angle_gamma   90.00
#
_symmetry.space_group_name_H-M   'P 1'
#
loop_
_entity.id
_entity.type
_entity.pdbx_description
1 polymer ?
#
loop_
_entity_poly.entity_id
_entity_poly.type
_entity_poly.pdbx_seq_one_letter_code
_entity_poly.pdbx_strand_id
1 'polypeptide(L)'
;MKSLYWRLSLSFILVLLLVGASYILITTKNAQRYFQETTQKLNAEVASYLIKEVNPFQDGKINEEALVVIMHSMMAVNPGIEVYLLNPKGEILSYVVLDQLVKLKAVDIAPVEQFISEGGSEFVL
;
A
#
# COMPACT_ATOMS: atom_id res chain seq x y z
N MET A 1 41.66 10.24 37.98
CA MET A 1 40.46 9.55 38.49
C MET A 1 39.23 10.24 37.90
N LYS A 2 38.49 9.60 36.98
CA LYS A 2 37.24 10.18 36.48
C LYS A 2 36.23 10.15 37.62
N SER A 3 35.65 11.32 37.99
CA SER A 3 34.78 11.46 39.14
C SER A 3 33.55 10.55 39.00
N LEU A 4 32.96 10.08 40.10
CA LEU A 4 31.75 9.27 40.13
C LEU A 4 30.63 9.95 39.33
N TYR A 5 30.54 11.25 39.41
CA TYR A 5 29.55 12.07 38.67
C TYR A 5 29.67 11.91 37.14
N TRP A 6 30.91 11.84 36.62
CA TRP A 6 31.09 11.64 35.16
C TRP A 6 30.57 10.29 34.69
N ARG A 7 30.80 9.23 35.47
CA ARG A 7 30.30 7.88 35.15
C ARG A 7 28.77 7.83 35.22
N LEU A 8 28.18 8.46 36.25
CA LEU A 8 26.74 8.53 36.42
C LEU A 8 26.06 9.33 35.27
N SER A 9 26.64 10.49 34.92
CA SER A 9 26.15 11.31 33.81
C SER A 9 26.23 10.58 32.48
N LEU A 10 27.32 9.88 32.20
CA LEU A 10 27.50 9.13 30.97
C LEU A 10 26.49 7.97 30.86
N SER A 11 26.25 7.23 31.95
CA SER A 11 25.26 6.16 31.97
C SER A 11 23.83 6.69 31.77
N PHE A 12 23.50 7.83 32.34
CA PHE A 12 22.20 8.47 32.17
C PHE A 12 21.99 8.93 30.72
N ILE A 13 22.96 9.56 30.09
CA ILE A 13 22.92 9.95 28.69
C ILE A 13 22.75 8.71 27.79
N LEU A 14 23.46 7.62 28.06
CA LEU A 14 23.33 6.39 27.30
C LEU A 14 21.90 5.83 27.37
N VAL A 15 21.32 5.78 28.56
CA VAL A 15 19.93 5.32 28.75
C VAL A 15 18.94 6.21 27.98
N LEU A 16 19.08 7.53 28.05
CA LEU A 16 18.24 8.45 27.31
C LEU A 16 18.33 8.24 25.78
N LEU A 17 19.54 8.02 25.27
CA LEU A 17 19.74 7.73 23.85
C LEU A 17 19.07 6.42 23.42
N LEU A 18 19.20 5.37 24.24
CA LEU A 18 18.56 4.08 23.97
C LEU A 18 17.03 4.19 23.97
N VAL A 19 16.46 4.87 24.95
CA VAL A 19 15.01 5.10 25.03
C VAL A 19 14.52 5.94 23.84
N GLY A 20 15.25 7.02 23.51
CA GLY A 20 14.92 7.87 22.37
C GLY A 20 14.96 7.11 21.03
N ALA A 21 16.02 6.34 20.81
CA ALA A 21 16.15 5.50 19.61
C ALA A 21 15.02 4.46 19.51
N SER A 22 14.70 3.79 20.61
CA SER A 22 13.59 2.82 20.68
C SER A 22 12.25 3.47 20.36
N TYR A 23 12.00 4.65 20.91
CA TYR A 23 10.78 5.42 20.65
C TYR A 23 10.64 5.78 19.16
N ILE A 24 11.71 6.28 18.53
CA ILE A 24 11.70 6.64 17.10
C ILE A 24 11.39 5.40 16.25
N LEU A 25 12.05 4.27 16.51
CA LEU A 25 11.84 3.04 15.74
C LEU A 25 10.39 2.53 15.83
N ILE A 26 9.82 2.51 17.04
CA ILE A 26 8.44 2.06 17.27
C ILE A 26 7.44 3.02 16.59
N THR A 27 7.63 4.33 16.78
CA THR A 27 6.73 5.34 16.23
C THR A 27 6.74 5.32 14.70
N THR A 28 7.91 5.22 14.08
CA THR A 28 8.03 5.18 12.62
C THR A 28 7.34 3.94 12.04
N LYS A 29 7.56 2.75 12.62
CA LYS A 29 6.89 1.52 12.18
C LYS A 29 5.37 1.61 12.32
N ASN A 30 4.87 2.11 13.45
CA ASN A 30 3.44 2.24 13.67
C ASN A 30 2.80 3.25 12.71
N ALA A 31 3.46 4.39 12.47
CA ALA A 31 2.98 5.40 11.53
C ALA A 31 2.91 4.85 10.10
N GLN A 32 3.93 4.10 9.66
CA GLN A 32 3.93 3.47 8.34
C GLN A 32 2.79 2.45 8.19
N ARG A 33 2.60 1.57 9.18
CA ARG A 33 1.50 0.59 9.16
C ARG A 33 0.14 1.28 9.10
N TYR A 34 -0.10 2.28 9.93
CA TYR A 34 -1.34 3.04 9.93
C TYR A 34 -1.61 3.73 8.59
N PHE A 35 -0.59 4.34 8.00
CA PHE A 35 -0.70 4.98 6.69
C PHE A 35 -1.05 3.96 5.59
N GLN A 36 -0.37 2.81 5.57
CA GLN A 36 -0.61 1.76 4.59
C GLN A 36 -2.02 1.18 4.73
N GLU A 37 -2.45 0.85 5.96
CA GLU A 37 -3.79 0.33 6.24
C GLU A 37 -4.90 1.31 5.80
N THR A 38 -4.74 2.59 6.12
CA THR A 38 -5.72 3.63 5.75
C THR A 38 -5.79 3.79 4.23
N THR A 39 -4.64 3.82 3.56
CA THR A 39 -4.57 3.92 2.10
C THR A 39 -5.18 2.70 1.43
N GLN A 40 -4.92 1.50 1.93
CA GLN A 40 -5.49 0.26 1.39
C GLN A 40 -7.02 0.24 1.50
N LYS A 41 -7.58 0.60 2.65
CA LYS A 41 -9.04 0.68 2.84
C LYS A 41 -9.69 1.70 1.91
N LEU A 42 -9.11 2.90 1.83
CA LEU A 42 -9.63 3.95 0.95
C LEU A 42 -9.63 3.51 -0.52
N ASN A 43 -8.55 2.88 -0.97
CA ASN A 43 -8.44 2.41 -2.35
C ASN A 43 -9.41 1.27 -2.65
N ALA A 44 -9.66 0.36 -1.70
CA ALA A 44 -10.64 -0.72 -1.86
C ALA A 44 -12.06 -0.18 -2.05
N GLU A 45 -12.47 0.82 -1.29
CA GLU A 45 -13.79 1.46 -1.42
C GLU A 45 -13.94 2.17 -2.77
N VAL A 46 -12.92 2.93 -3.19
CA VAL A 46 -12.93 3.63 -4.49
C VAL A 46 -12.98 2.64 -5.64
N ALA A 47 -12.18 1.57 -5.61
CA ALA A 47 -12.18 0.54 -6.64
C ALA A 47 -13.53 -0.16 -6.76
N SER A 48 -14.14 -0.52 -5.63
CA SER A 48 -15.46 -1.18 -5.60
C SER A 48 -16.56 -0.29 -6.16
N TYR A 49 -16.52 1.01 -5.86
CA TYR A 49 -17.48 1.98 -6.39
C TYR A 49 -17.36 2.11 -7.91
N LEU A 50 -16.13 2.32 -8.41
CA LEU A 50 -15.89 2.52 -9.83
C LEU A 50 -16.24 1.29 -10.68
N ILE A 51 -15.97 0.07 -10.19
CA ILE A 51 -16.33 -1.17 -10.88
C ILE A 51 -17.86 -1.30 -11.02
N LYS A 52 -18.64 -0.88 -10.02
CA LYS A 52 -20.10 -0.91 -10.08
C LYS A 52 -20.69 0.11 -11.05
N GLU A 53 -20.12 1.32 -11.10
CA GLU A 53 -20.63 2.40 -11.96
C GLU A 53 -20.31 2.18 -13.44
N VAL A 54 -19.12 1.69 -13.75
CA VAL A 54 -18.60 1.70 -15.15
C VAL A 54 -18.70 0.33 -15.82
N ASN A 55 -18.98 -0.74 -15.08
CA ASN A 55 -19.09 -2.12 -15.58
C ASN A 55 -17.95 -2.52 -16.54
N PRO A 56 -16.76 -2.87 -16.02
CA PRO A 56 -15.57 -3.14 -16.83
C PRO A 56 -15.67 -4.40 -17.70
N PHE A 57 -16.73 -5.18 -17.54
CA PHE A 57 -17.00 -6.40 -18.30
C PHE A 57 -18.31 -6.29 -19.05
N GLN A 58 -18.27 -6.44 -20.35
CA GLN A 58 -19.44 -6.50 -21.24
C GLN A 58 -19.42 -7.82 -22.00
N ASP A 59 -20.48 -8.62 -21.88
CA ASP A 59 -20.62 -9.92 -22.54
C ASP A 59 -19.43 -10.89 -22.29
N GLY A 60 -18.86 -10.85 -21.08
CA GLY A 60 -17.72 -11.68 -20.69
C GLY A 60 -16.38 -11.25 -21.28
N LYS A 61 -16.33 -10.10 -21.96
CA LYS A 61 -15.11 -9.48 -22.48
C LYS A 61 -14.77 -8.21 -21.70
N ILE A 62 -13.50 -7.87 -21.69
CA ILE A 62 -13.02 -6.64 -21.07
C ILE A 62 -13.46 -5.46 -21.96
N ASN A 63 -14.13 -4.50 -21.34
CA ASN A 63 -14.43 -3.22 -21.98
C ASN A 63 -13.24 -2.27 -21.73
N GLU A 64 -12.35 -2.17 -22.71
CA GLU A 64 -11.11 -1.38 -22.59
C GLU A 64 -11.40 0.11 -22.37
N GLU A 65 -12.42 0.68 -23.00
CA GLU A 65 -12.79 2.09 -22.81
C GLU A 65 -13.26 2.35 -21.37
N ALA A 66 -14.15 1.50 -20.85
CA ALA A 66 -14.62 1.56 -19.48
C ALA A 66 -13.45 1.41 -18.48
N LEU A 67 -12.53 0.50 -18.76
CA LEU A 67 -11.37 0.27 -17.94
C LEU A 67 -10.44 1.51 -17.86
N VAL A 68 -10.18 2.14 -19.00
CA VAL A 68 -9.38 3.38 -19.05
C VAL A 68 -10.03 4.50 -18.22
N VAL A 69 -11.37 4.65 -18.29
CA VAL A 69 -12.10 5.64 -17.47
C VAL A 69 -11.94 5.35 -15.98
N ILE A 70 -12.09 4.09 -15.55
CA ILE A 70 -11.90 3.69 -14.15
C ILE A 70 -10.47 4.04 -13.71
N MET A 71 -9.48 3.62 -14.45
CA MET A 71 -8.06 3.82 -14.13
C MET A 71 -7.71 5.31 -14.02
N HIS A 72 -8.14 6.14 -14.96
CA HIS A 72 -7.93 7.58 -14.89
C HIS A 72 -8.65 8.23 -13.71
N SER A 73 -9.87 7.78 -13.40
CA SER A 73 -10.63 8.29 -12.25
C SER A 73 -9.94 7.97 -10.93
N MET A 74 -9.40 6.77 -10.78
CA MET A 74 -8.61 6.38 -9.60
C MET A 74 -7.35 7.22 -9.45
N MET A 75 -6.61 7.45 -10.53
CA MET A 75 -5.42 8.30 -10.51
C MET A 75 -5.74 9.78 -10.23
N ALA A 76 -6.91 10.26 -10.64
CA ALA A 76 -7.35 11.62 -10.33
C ALA A 76 -7.65 11.81 -8.84
N VAL A 77 -8.15 10.77 -8.16
CA VAL A 77 -8.39 10.78 -6.71
C VAL A 77 -7.08 10.69 -5.92
N ASN A 78 -6.16 9.86 -6.37
CA ASN A 78 -4.85 9.70 -5.75
C ASN A 78 -3.77 9.52 -6.84
N PRO A 79 -3.03 10.58 -7.18
CA PRO A 79 -1.99 10.53 -8.24
C PRO A 79 -0.85 9.55 -7.97
N GLY A 80 -0.70 9.08 -6.72
CA GLY A 80 0.33 8.09 -6.35
C GLY A 80 -0.11 6.64 -6.53
N ILE A 81 -1.33 6.39 -7.05
CA ILE A 81 -1.83 5.04 -7.30
C ILE A 81 -1.41 4.60 -8.69
N GLU A 82 -0.94 3.37 -8.76
CA GLU A 82 -0.81 2.61 -10.01
C GLU A 82 -1.94 1.59 -10.09
N VAL A 83 -2.59 1.48 -11.24
CA VAL A 83 -3.71 0.57 -11.44
C VAL A 83 -3.36 -0.50 -12.45
N TYR A 84 -3.51 -1.75 -12.05
CA TYR A 84 -3.22 -2.93 -12.86
C TYR A 84 -4.46 -3.81 -12.98
N LEU A 85 -4.74 -4.26 -14.19
CA LEU A 85 -5.71 -5.34 -14.44
C LEU A 85 -4.96 -6.67 -14.50
N LEU A 86 -5.31 -7.58 -13.62
CA LEU A 86 -4.69 -8.90 -13.53
C LEU A 86 -5.67 -9.99 -13.97
N ASN A 87 -5.16 -11.06 -14.56
CA ASN A 87 -5.92 -12.29 -14.68
C ASN A 87 -5.82 -13.13 -13.38
N PRO A 88 -6.62 -14.21 -13.23
CA PRO A 88 -6.56 -15.06 -12.04
C PRO A 88 -5.20 -15.78 -11.81
N LYS A 89 -4.27 -15.68 -12.73
CA LYS A 89 -2.90 -16.20 -12.59
C LYS A 89 -1.89 -15.14 -12.18
N GLY A 90 -2.34 -13.88 -11.98
CA GLY A 90 -1.49 -12.76 -11.64
C GLY A 90 -0.77 -12.12 -12.83
N GLU A 91 -1.08 -12.51 -14.08
CA GLU A 91 -0.50 -11.87 -15.27
C GLU A 91 -1.14 -10.49 -15.47
N ILE A 92 -0.32 -9.49 -15.80
CA ILE A 92 -0.76 -8.12 -16.04
C ILE A 92 -1.34 -8.03 -17.45
N LEU A 93 -2.65 -7.81 -17.55
CA LEU A 93 -3.37 -7.66 -18.82
C LEU A 93 -3.36 -6.22 -19.33
N SER A 94 -3.52 -5.28 -18.42
CA SER A 94 -3.52 -3.83 -18.71
C SER A 94 -3.06 -3.06 -17.48
N TYR A 95 -2.55 -1.84 -17.69
CA TYR A 95 -2.11 -0.99 -16.58
C TYR A 95 -2.18 0.49 -16.97
N VAL A 96 -2.39 1.35 -15.95
CA VAL A 96 -2.18 2.80 -16.04
C VAL A 96 -1.25 3.20 -14.90
N VAL A 97 -0.09 3.74 -15.25
CA VAL A 97 0.97 4.14 -14.32
C VAL A 97 1.53 5.48 -14.75
N LEU A 98 2.03 6.26 -13.78
CA LEU A 98 2.68 7.55 -14.06
C LEU A 98 4.04 7.39 -14.73
N ASP A 99 4.76 6.34 -14.36
CA ASP A 99 6.05 6.01 -14.96
C ASP A 99 5.89 4.81 -15.90
N GLN A 100 6.28 4.96 -17.18
CA GLN A 100 6.12 3.93 -18.22
C GLN A 100 7.03 2.69 -18.03
N LEU A 101 7.66 2.57 -16.88
CA LEU A 101 8.63 1.51 -16.58
C LEU A 101 8.01 0.31 -15.84
N VAL A 102 6.91 -0.26 -16.34
CA VAL A 102 6.41 -1.54 -15.82
C VAL A 102 7.40 -2.65 -16.19
N LYS A 103 8.13 -3.15 -15.20
CA LYS A 103 9.19 -4.16 -15.38
C LYS A 103 8.67 -5.59 -15.24
N LEU A 104 7.61 -5.78 -14.46
CA LEU A 104 7.05 -7.10 -14.19
C LEU A 104 5.94 -7.41 -15.20
N LYS A 105 5.85 -8.67 -15.61
CA LYS A 105 4.77 -9.19 -16.46
C LYS A 105 3.68 -9.88 -15.63
N ALA A 106 4.00 -10.28 -14.43
CA ALA A 106 3.10 -10.94 -13.50
C ALA A 106 3.48 -10.60 -12.06
N VAL A 107 2.51 -10.72 -11.16
CA VAL A 107 2.66 -10.52 -9.72
C VAL A 107 2.18 -11.76 -8.97
N ASP A 108 2.64 -11.94 -7.75
CA ASP A 108 2.09 -12.97 -6.86
C ASP A 108 0.66 -12.59 -6.49
N ILE A 109 -0.29 -13.47 -6.82
CA ILE A 109 -1.71 -13.23 -6.59
C ILE A 109 -2.15 -13.60 -5.16
N ALA A 110 -1.36 -14.40 -4.43
CA ALA A 110 -1.76 -14.90 -3.11
C ALA A 110 -2.12 -13.78 -2.10
N PRO A 111 -1.36 -12.68 -1.98
CA PRO A 111 -1.76 -11.56 -1.11
C PRO A 111 -3.05 -10.87 -1.54
N VAL A 112 -3.32 -10.82 -2.85
CA VAL A 112 -4.54 -10.22 -3.40
C VAL A 112 -5.75 -11.09 -3.10
N GLU A 113 -5.64 -12.41 -3.29
CA GLU A 113 -6.69 -13.38 -2.97
C GLU A 113 -7.00 -13.40 -1.47
N GLN A 114 -5.98 -13.34 -0.63
CA GLN A 114 -6.15 -13.21 0.81
C GLN A 114 -6.95 -11.96 1.16
N PHE A 115 -6.54 -10.80 0.65
CA PHE A 115 -7.23 -9.53 0.88
C PHE A 115 -8.70 -9.56 0.45
N ILE A 116 -8.99 -10.15 -0.71
CA ILE A 116 -10.36 -10.30 -1.20
C ILE A 116 -11.17 -11.25 -0.32
N SER A 117 -10.59 -12.38 0.11
CA SER A 117 -11.27 -13.37 0.95
C SER A 117 -11.61 -12.84 2.34
N GLU A 118 -10.82 -11.93 2.86
CA GLU A 118 -11.01 -11.23 4.14
C GLU A 118 -11.96 -10.00 4.00
N GLY A 119 -12.61 -9.85 2.84
CA GLY A 119 -13.57 -8.77 2.57
C GLY A 119 -12.96 -7.39 2.40
N GLY A 120 -11.65 -7.33 2.14
CA GLY A 120 -10.91 -6.07 1.99
C GLY A 120 -10.75 -5.27 3.29
N SER A 121 -11.01 -5.90 4.44
CA SER A 121 -11.04 -5.23 5.74
C SER A 121 -9.75 -5.40 6.55
N GLU A 122 -9.00 -6.46 6.30
CA GLU A 122 -7.73 -6.69 6.99
C GLU A 122 -6.54 -6.24 6.14
N PHE A 123 -5.51 -5.74 6.84
CA PHE A 123 -4.29 -5.26 6.22
C PHE A 123 -3.38 -6.46 5.90
N VAL A 124 -3.09 -6.67 4.63
CA VAL A 124 -2.18 -7.71 4.14
C VAL A 124 -0.77 -7.12 3.95
N LEU A 125 0.23 -7.76 4.59
CA LEU A 125 1.64 -7.34 4.55
C LEU A 125 2.38 -8.03 3.41
#